data_d3eb2668c55f3366da3544ac37967218
#
_entry.id   d3eb2668c55f3366da3544ac37967218
#
_cell.length_a   1.000
_cell.length_b   1.000
_cell.length_c   1.000
_cell.angle_alpha   90.00
_cell.angle_beta   90.00
_cell.angle_gamma   90.00
#
_symmetry.space_group_name_H-M   'P 1'
#
loop_
_entity.id
_entity.type
_entity.pdbx_description
1 polymer ?
#
loop_
_entity_poly.entity_id
_entity_poly.type
_entity_poly.pdbx_seq_one_letter_code
_entity_poly.pdbx_strand_id
1 'polypeptide(L)'
;QRKKYLPKLASGEWLGCFGLTEPNHGSDPSGMLSNFKNIDNYVILNGAKMWISNAPFAQVAVVWARDEQDIIRGVIVERGMEGFSTPTTHGKWSLRASATGELVFDNVKVPKENILPNVQGLKGPLGCLTKARYGIAWGALGAAMDCYDTALRYSKERIQFDRPIGGFQLQQKSWLK
;
A
#
# COMPACT_ATOMS: atom_id res chain seq x y z
N GLN A 1 -18.93 4.52 -10.70
CA GLN A 1 -17.61 4.09 -10.18
C GLN A 1 -17.55 2.57 -9.96
N ARG A 2 -18.39 1.97 -9.09
CA ARG A 2 -18.32 0.53 -8.76
C ARG A 2 -18.38 -0.35 -10.02
N LYS A 3 -19.32 -0.09 -10.94
CA LYS A 3 -19.45 -0.85 -12.20
C LYS A 3 -18.25 -0.68 -13.14
N LYS A 4 -17.55 0.46 -13.07
CA LYS A 4 -16.38 0.75 -13.91
C LYS A 4 -15.12 0.05 -13.39
N TYR A 5 -14.85 0.14 -12.08
CA TYR A 5 -13.56 -0.27 -11.51
C TYR A 5 -13.56 -1.68 -10.91
N LEU A 6 -14.61 -2.05 -10.17
CA LEU A 6 -14.58 -3.29 -9.38
C LEU A 6 -14.46 -4.57 -10.24
N PRO A 7 -15.13 -4.72 -11.40
CA PRO A 7 -14.96 -5.92 -12.21
C PRO A 7 -13.52 -6.13 -12.69
N LYS A 8 -12.86 -5.06 -13.12
CA LYS A 8 -11.48 -5.10 -13.61
C LYS A 8 -10.45 -5.36 -12.50
N LEU A 9 -10.69 -4.82 -11.32
CA LEU A 9 -9.87 -5.10 -10.13
C LEU A 9 -10.09 -6.53 -9.63
N ALA A 10 -11.32 -7.03 -9.67
CA ALA A 10 -11.65 -8.38 -9.21
C ALA A 10 -11.10 -9.46 -10.15
N SER A 11 -11.08 -9.22 -11.47
CA SER A 11 -10.49 -10.14 -12.45
C SER A 11 -8.95 -10.09 -12.50
N GLY A 12 -8.33 -9.08 -11.87
CA GLY A 12 -6.89 -8.83 -11.98
C GLY A 12 -6.45 -8.16 -13.30
N GLU A 13 -7.40 -7.79 -14.17
CA GLU A 13 -7.10 -7.01 -15.37
C GLU A 13 -6.47 -5.65 -15.03
N TRP A 14 -6.94 -5.04 -13.94
CA TRP A 14 -6.38 -3.80 -13.41
C TRP A 14 -5.80 -4.02 -12.03
N LEU A 15 -4.66 -3.39 -11.79
CA LEU A 15 -4.09 -3.22 -10.45
C LEU A 15 -4.46 -1.86 -9.91
N GLY A 16 -4.76 -1.83 -8.62
CA GLY A 16 -5.00 -0.60 -7.88
C GLY A 16 -3.87 -0.26 -6.90
N CYS A 17 -3.78 1.02 -6.53
CA CYS A 17 -2.93 1.47 -5.44
C CYS A 17 -3.66 2.47 -4.54
N PHE A 18 -3.07 2.72 -3.35
CA PHE A 18 -3.67 3.53 -2.29
C PHE A 18 -2.70 4.63 -1.87
N GLY A 19 -3.02 5.88 -2.20
CA GLY A 19 -2.17 7.05 -1.98
C GLY A 19 -2.62 7.88 -0.77
N LEU A 20 -2.06 7.60 0.42
CA LEU A 20 -2.28 8.39 1.63
C LEU A 20 -1.01 9.12 2.07
N THR A 21 0.07 8.38 2.31
CA THR A 21 1.34 8.88 2.81
C THR A 21 1.99 9.90 1.87
N GLU A 22 2.48 10.99 2.41
CA GLU A 22 3.23 12.02 1.69
C GLU A 22 4.70 12.07 2.16
N PRO A 23 5.61 12.69 1.38
CA PRO A 23 7.01 12.80 1.78
C PRO A 23 7.22 13.34 3.20
N ASN A 24 6.43 14.34 3.60
CA ASN A 24 6.54 15.00 4.90
C ASN A 24 5.44 14.61 5.90
N HIS A 25 4.47 13.79 5.49
CA HIS A 25 3.30 13.40 6.29
C HIS A 25 3.07 11.89 6.23
N GLY A 26 3.87 11.14 6.99
CA GLY A 26 3.73 9.69 7.14
C GLY A 26 2.92 9.33 8.39
N SER A 27 3.50 9.54 9.58
CA SER A 27 2.84 9.20 10.86
C SER A 27 1.64 10.09 11.17
N ASP A 28 1.66 11.33 10.70
CA ASP A 28 0.54 12.26 10.79
C ASP A 28 -0.04 12.59 9.40
N PRO A 29 -0.96 11.76 8.89
CA PRO A 29 -1.62 12.03 7.62
C PRO A 29 -2.62 13.18 7.68
N SER A 30 -2.93 13.69 8.88
CA SER A 30 -3.79 14.87 9.03
C SER A 30 -3.15 16.15 8.48
N GLY A 31 -1.82 16.19 8.39
CA GLY A 31 -1.08 17.32 7.84
C GLY A 31 -0.90 17.29 6.32
N MET A 32 -1.52 16.34 5.59
CA MET A 32 -1.29 16.20 4.14
C MET A 32 -1.47 17.51 3.37
N LEU A 33 -0.62 17.70 2.37
CA LEU A 33 -0.57 18.90 1.52
C LEU A 33 -1.24 18.69 0.16
N SER A 34 -1.38 17.44 -0.29
CA SER A 34 -2.11 17.16 -1.55
C SER A 34 -3.52 17.73 -1.46
N ASN A 35 -3.92 18.47 -2.49
CA ASN A 35 -5.18 19.17 -2.51
C ASN A 35 -5.79 19.19 -3.91
N PHE A 36 -7.08 19.49 -3.98
CA PHE A 36 -7.75 19.72 -5.24
C PHE A 36 -8.71 20.92 -5.19
N LYS A 37 -8.90 21.55 -6.32
CA LYS A 37 -9.85 22.64 -6.53
C LYS A 37 -10.96 22.21 -7.46
N ASN A 38 -12.19 22.62 -7.15
CA ASN A 38 -13.34 22.34 -8.00
C ASN A 38 -13.41 23.30 -9.17
N ILE A 39 -13.58 22.74 -10.38
CA ILE A 39 -13.80 23.53 -11.60
C ILE A 39 -14.91 22.84 -12.41
N ASP A 40 -16.08 23.44 -12.46
CA ASP A 40 -17.25 22.93 -13.18
C ASP A 40 -17.48 21.40 -12.99
N ASN A 41 -17.18 20.59 -14.01
CA ASN A 41 -17.39 19.16 -14.03
C ASN A 41 -16.17 18.31 -13.61
N TYR A 42 -15.08 18.94 -13.22
CA TYR A 42 -13.82 18.28 -12.83
C TYR A 42 -13.17 18.94 -11.62
N VAL A 43 -12.15 18.31 -11.10
CA VAL A 43 -11.26 18.89 -10.09
C VAL A 43 -9.84 18.93 -10.63
N ILE A 44 -9.04 19.89 -10.20
CA ILE A 44 -7.60 19.97 -10.45
C ILE A 44 -6.88 19.50 -9.20
N LEU A 45 -6.24 18.35 -9.29
CA LEU A 45 -5.50 17.71 -8.21
C LEU A 45 -4.00 18.05 -8.30
N ASN A 46 -3.42 18.45 -7.16
CA ASN A 46 -2.00 18.72 -6.99
C ASN A 46 -1.43 18.05 -5.75
N GLY A 47 -0.16 17.66 -5.79
CA GLY A 47 0.55 17.09 -4.66
C GLY A 47 1.37 15.85 -5.01
N ALA A 48 1.82 15.13 -3.98
CA ALA A 48 2.57 13.89 -4.14
C ALA A 48 2.26 12.90 -3.03
N LYS A 49 2.32 11.60 -3.36
CA LYS A 49 2.24 10.50 -2.40
C LYS A 49 3.49 9.63 -2.49
N MET A 50 3.96 9.13 -1.36
CA MET A 50 5.22 8.41 -1.25
C MET A 50 5.03 7.02 -0.66
N TRP A 51 5.92 6.10 -1.02
CA TRP A 51 5.92 4.70 -0.56
C TRP A 51 4.66 3.92 -0.96
N ILE A 52 4.17 4.16 -2.17
CA ILE A 52 2.92 3.56 -2.63
C ILE A 52 3.19 2.24 -3.33
N SER A 53 2.72 1.14 -2.71
CA SER A 53 2.75 -0.18 -3.32
C SER A 53 1.95 -0.22 -4.62
N ASN A 54 2.49 -0.87 -5.63
CA ASN A 54 1.96 -1.00 -6.98
C ASN A 54 1.91 0.31 -7.80
N ALA A 55 2.31 1.46 -7.28
CA ALA A 55 2.28 2.73 -8.02
C ALA A 55 2.87 2.63 -9.44
N PRO A 56 4.02 1.96 -9.69
CA PRO A 56 4.58 1.86 -11.03
C PRO A 56 3.69 1.14 -12.05
N PHE A 57 2.80 0.27 -11.62
CA PHE A 57 1.98 -0.61 -12.48
C PHE A 57 0.48 -0.39 -12.36
N ALA A 58 0.00 0.29 -11.31
CA ALA A 58 -1.42 0.48 -11.07
C ALA A 58 -2.10 1.26 -12.20
N GLN A 59 -3.25 0.77 -12.67
CA GLN A 59 -4.11 1.47 -13.61
C GLN A 59 -5.00 2.49 -12.92
N VAL A 60 -5.24 2.30 -11.63
CA VAL A 60 -6.11 3.18 -10.83
C VAL A 60 -5.52 3.42 -9.44
N ALA A 61 -5.58 4.65 -8.98
CA ALA A 61 -5.16 5.05 -7.64
C ALA A 61 -6.33 5.64 -6.85
N VAL A 62 -6.52 5.20 -5.61
CA VAL A 62 -7.37 5.90 -4.63
C VAL A 62 -6.48 6.85 -3.86
N VAL A 63 -6.65 8.14 -4.07
CA VAL A 63 -5.80 9.22 -3.56
C VAL A 63 -6.58 10.03 -2.53
N TRP A 64 -5.95 10.30 -1.39
CA TRP A 64 -6.52 11.15 -0.34
C TRP A 64 -5.93 12.55 -0.46
N ALA A 65 -6.79 13.55 -0.60
CA ALA A 65 -6.41 14.94 -0.77
C ALA A 65 -7.43 15.87 -0.11
N ARG A 66 -7.04 17.11 0.18
CA ARG A 66 -7.91 18.13 0.75
C ARG A 66 -8.73 18.81 -0.33
N ASP A 67 -9.99 19.06 -0.04
CA ASP A 67 -10.82 19.96 -0.86
C ASP A 67 -10.59 21.44 -0.46
N GLU A 68 -11.31 22.35 -1.12
CA GLU A 68 -11.23 23.81 -0.85
C GLU A 68 -11.71 24.21 0.54
N GLN A 69 -12.42 23.36 1.25
CA GLN A 69 -12.86 23.54 2.64
C GLN A 69 -11.89 22.87 3.63
N ASP A 70 -10.71 22.46 3.16
CA ASP A 70 -9.70 21.76 3.95
C ASP A 70 -10.16 20.39 4.48
N ILE A 71 -11.18 19.78 3.85
CA ILE A 71 -11.72 18.48 4.21
C ILE A 71 -11.04 17.40 3.37
N ILE A 72 -10.50 16.37 4.03
CA ILE A 72 -9.89 15.23 3.35
C ILE A 72 -10.98 14.40 2.63
N ARG A 73 -10.78 14.17 1.32
CA ARG A 73 -11.64 13.39 0.44
C ARG A 73 -10.84 12.30 -0.27
N GLY A 74 -11.51 11.25 -0.68
CA GLY A 74 -10.93 10.26 -1.59
C GLY A 74 -11.21 10.61 -3.04
N VAL A 75 -10.21 10.54 -3.89
CA VAL A 75 -10.29 10.82 -5.34
C VAL A 75 -9.73 9.62 -6.10
N ILE A 76 -10.44 9.14 -7.12
CA ILE A 76 -9.98 8.07 -8.01
C ILE A 76 -9.25 8.69 -9.20
N VAL A 77 -7.97 8.38 -9.34
CA VAL A 77 -7.11 8.84 -10.45
C VAL A 77 -6.76 7.64 -11.33
N GLU A 78 -6.91 7.79 -12.63
CA GLU A 78 -6.59 6.75 -13.62
C GLU A 78 -5.22 7.02 -14.26
N ARG A 79 -4.47 5.96 -14.54
CA ARG A 79 -3.24 6.05 -15.32
C ARG A 79 -3.51 6.67 -16.69
N GLY A 80 -2.62 7.54 -17.13
CA GLY A 80 -2.75 8.25 -18.41
C GLY A 80 -3.47 9.59 -18.32
N MET A 81 -3.99 9.99 -17.14
CA MET A 81 -4.41 11.38 -16.95
C MET A 81 -3.19 12.30 -17.06
N GLU A 82 -3.34 13.39 -17.81
CA GLU A 82 -2.28 14.39 -18.01
C GLU A 82 -1.83 14.98 -16.66
N GLY A 83 -0.52 15.15 -16.47
CA GLY A 83 0.06 15.63 -15.21
C GLY A 83 0.19 14.57 -14.12
N PHE A 84 -0.29 13.33 -14.34
CA PHE A 84 -0.13 12.21 -13.39
C PHE A 84 1.07 11.34 -13.76
N SER A 85 2.02 11.20 -12.85
CA SER A 85 3.19 10.34 -13.02
C SER A 85 3.44 9.46 -11.79
N THR A 86 4.15 8.34 -12.02
CA THR A 86 4.36 7.32 -10.98
C THR A 86 5.82 6.83 -10.98
N PRO A 87 6.77 7.67 -10.51
CA PRO A 87 8.17 7.28 -10.43
C PRO A 87 8.38 6.07 -9.51
N THR A 88 9.26 5.16 -9.92
CA THR A 88 9.58 3.95 -9.17
C THR A 88 10.62 4.24 -8.08
N THR A 89 10.38 3.73 -6.88
CA THR A 89 11.36 3.74 -5.77
C THR A 89 12.33 2.59 -5.94
N HIS A 90 13.62 2.89 -6.00
CA HIS A 90 14.70 1.92 -6.10
C HIS A 90 15.47 1.77 -4.77
N GLY A 91 16.27 0.71 -4.64
CA GLY A 91 17.20 0.53 -3.54
C GLY A 91 16.58 0.13 -2.20
N LYS A 92 15.36 -0.40 -2.17
CA LYS A 92 14.75 -0.90 -0.93
C LYS A 92 15.57 -2.03 -0.31
N TRP A 93 15.66 -2.06 1.01
CA TRP A 93 16.41 -3.07 1.75
C TRP A 93 15.69 -4.43 1.81
N SER A 94 14.36 -4.42 1.91
CA SER A 94 13.53 -5.62 1.98
C SER A 94 12.29 -5.48 1.09
N LEU A 95 11.51 -6.54 0.95
CA LEU A 95 10.32 -6.61 0.10
C LEU A 95 10.60 -6.10 -1.33
N ARG A 96 11.78 -6.45 -1.87
CA ARG A 96 12.28 -5.92 -3.15
C ARG A 96 11.43 -6.35 -4.35
N ALA A 97 10.74 -7.47 -4.24
CA ALA A 97 9.78 -7.94 -5.24
C ALA A 97 8.44 -7.17 -5.21
N SER A 98 8.14 -6.45 -4.13
CA SER A 98 6.97 -5.58 -4.04
C SER A 98 7.27 -4.23 -4.69
N ALA A 99 6.74 -4.00 -5.88
CA ALA A 99 6.90 -2.73 -6.57
C ALA A 99 6.37 -1.57 -5.72
N THR A 100 7.20 -0.56 -5.52
CA THR A 100 6.89 0.63 -4.73
C THR A 100 7.27 1.87 -5.52
N GLY A 101 6.49 2.91 -5.41
CA GLY A 101 6.76 4.17 -6.10
C GLY A 101 6.08 5.35 -5.43
N GLU A 102 6.06 6.43 -6.15
CA GLU A 102 5.38 7.67 -5.79
C GLU A 102 4.18 7.88 -6.71
N LEU A 103 3.24 8.72 -6.28
CA LEU A 103 2.21 9.30 -7.13
C LEU A 103 2.45 10.81 -7.14
N VAL A 104 2.69 11.37 -8.30
CA VAL A 104 2.93 12.82 -8.47
C VAL A 104 1.82 13.41 -9.30
N PHE A 105 1.23 14.49 -8.81
CA PHE A 105 0.09 15.17 -9.41
C PHE A 105 0.48 16.63 -9.69
N ASP A 106 0.55 16.99 -10.96
CA ASP A 106 0.79 18.34 -11.43
C ASP A 106 -0.41 18.80 -12.27
N ASN A 107 -1.31 19.53 -11.65
CA ASN A 107 -2.55 20.03 -12.25
C ASN A 107 -3.40 18.94 -12.93
N VAL A 108 -3.47 17.76 -12.32
CA VAL A 108 -4.21 16.62 -12.89
C VAL A 108 -5.70 16.92 -12.92
N LYS A 109 -6.27 16.89 -14.11
CA LYS A 109 -7.71 17.08 -14.35
C LYS A 109 -8.46 15.78 -14.11
N VAL A 110 -9.22 15.71 -13.01
CA VAL A 110 -9.97 14.52 -12.59
C VAL A 110 -11.48 14.81 -12.66
N PRO A 111 -12.30 13.94 -13.30
CA PRO A 111 -13.76 14.11 -13.30
C PRO A 111 -14.34 14.14 -11.89
N LYS A 112 -15.28 15.04 -11.60
CA LYS A 112 -15.94 15.14 -10.27
C LYS A 112 -16.60 13.84 -9.82
N GLU A 113 -17.10 13.05 -10.75
CA GLU A 113 -17.65 11.72 -10.45
C GLU A 113 -16.63 10.75 -9.85
N ASN A 114 -15.34 11.02 -9.96
CA ASN A 114 -14.27 10.23 -9.36
C ASN A 114 -14.01 10.58 -7.88
N ILE A 115 -14.67 11.60 -7.33
CA ILE A 115 -14.65 11.86 -5.89
C ILE A 115 -15.52 10.81 -5.19
N LEU A 116 -15.02 10.20 -4.13
CA LEU A 116 -15.78 9.22 -3.34
C LEU A 116 -16.91 9.92 -2.56
N PRO A 117 -18.18 9.59 -2.80
CA PRO A 117 -19.29 10.42 -2.35
C PRO A 117 -19.56 10.35 -0.84
N ASN A 118 -19.25 9.24 -0.18
CA ASN A 118 -19.66 8.96 1.20
C ASN A 118 -18.50 9.00 2.19
N VAL A 119 -17.42 9.74 1.87
CA VAL A 119 -16.22 9.76 2.68
C VAL A 119 -15.79 11.19 2.97
N GLN A 120 -15.62 11.49 4.25
CA GLN A 120 -15.12 12.77 4.77
C GLN A 120 -14.07 12.55 5.86
N GLY A 121 -12.98 13.34 5.83
CA GLY A 121 -11.92 13.32 6.83
C GLY A 121 -11.12 12.01 6.85
N LEU A 122 -10.31 11.84 7.87
CA LEU A 122 -9.42 10.68 8.04
C LEU A 122 -10.16 9.35 8.30
N LYS A 123 -11.43 9.38 8.65
CA LYS A 123 -12.19 8.15 8.92
C LYS A 123 -12.19 7.19 7.72
N GLY A 124 -12.20 7.73 6.50
CA GLY A 124 -12.12 6.95 5.28
C GLY A 124 -10.81 6.15 5.16
N PRO A 125 -9.65 6.81 5.05
CA PRO A 125 -8.37 6.13 4.90
C PRO A 125 -8.02 5.25 6.10
N LEU A 126 -8.29 5.69 7.33
CA LEU A 126 -8.01 4.91 8.55
C LEU A 126 -8.87 3.65 8.62
N GLY A 127 -10.10 3.67 8.12
CA GLY A 127 -10.94 2.48 8.01
C GLY A 127 -10.36 1.42 7.07
N CYS A 128 -9.74 1.84 5.96
CA CYS A 128 -8.99 0.95 5.06
C CYS A 128 -7.75 0.36 5.76
N LEU A 129 -6.97 1.20 6.45
CA LEU A 129 -5.77 0.76 7.17
C LEU A 129 -6.08 -0.22 8.30
N THR A 130 -7.21 -0.08 8.99
CA THR A 130 -7.64 -1.04 10.02
C THR A 130 -7.83 -2.44 9.44
N LYS A 131 -8.45 -2.55 8.27
CA LYS A 131 -8.59 -3.84 7.57
C LYS A 131 -7.25 -4.37 7.04
N ALA A 132 -6.39 -3.48 6.54
CA ALA A 132 -5.07 -3.85 6.06
C ALA A 132 -4.18 -4.43 7.18
N ARG A 133 -4.21 -3.85 8.39
CA ARG A 133 -3.47 -4.36 9.55
C ARG A 133 -3.84 -5.80 9.90
N TYR A 134 -5.12 -6.13 9.85
CA TYR A 134 -5.59 -7.50 10.07
C TYR A 134 -4.98 -8.47 9.05
N GLY A 135 -4.99 -8.12 7.76
CA GLY A 135 -4.39 -8.93 6.71
C GLY A 135 -2.87 -9.12 6.87
N ILE A 136 -2.15 -8.05 7.24
CA ILE A 136 -0.70 -8.09 7.49
C ILE A 136 -0.36 -9.02 8.67
N ALA A 137 -1.17 -9.03 9.73
CA ALA A 137 -0.96 -9.92 10.88
C ALA A 137 -1.01 -11.41 10.45
N TRP A 138 -1.94 -11.80 9.60
CA TRP A 138 -2.01 -13.14 9.02
C TRP A 138 -0.79 -13.48 8.16
N GLY A 139 -0.34 -12.54 7.32
CA GLY A 139 0.85 -12.72 6.49
C GLY A 139 2.12 -12.92 7.32
N ALA A 140 2.29 -12.14 8.39
CA ALA A 140 3.42 -12.28 9.30
C ALA A 140 3.43 -13.65 10.01
N LEU A 141 2.25 -14.12 10.45
CA LEU A 141 2.13 -15.45 11.07
C LEU A 141 2.47 -16.56 10.08
N GLY A 142 1.97 -16.49 8.84
CA GLY A 142 2.29 -17.46 7.80
C GLY A 142 3.78 -17.53 7.49
N ALA A 143 4.44 -16.38 7.38
CA ALA A 143 5.89 -16.32 7.19
C ALA A 143 6.67 -16.91 8.38
N ALA A 144 6.23 -16.65 9.61
CA ALA A 144 6.85 -17.23 10.80
C ALA A 144 6.71 -18.77 10.83
N MET A 145 5.55 -19.30 10.45
CA MET A 145 5.30 -20.75 10.37
C MET A 145 6.22 -21.43 9.34
N ASP A 146 6.39 -20.84 8.16
CA ASP A 146 7.27 -21.37 7.12
C ASP A 146 8.75 -21.35 7.54
N CYS A 147 9.19 -20.24 8.14
CA CYS A 147 10.55 -20.14 8.70
C CYS A 147 10.82 -21.18 9.79
N TYR A 148 9.85 -21.36 10.69
CA TYR A 148 9.94 -22.35 11.77
C TYR A 148 10.06 -23.78 11.20
N ASP A 149 9.15 -24.17 10.31
CA ASP A 149 9.15 -25.51 9.72
C ASP A 149 10.43 -25.78 8.94
N THR A 150 10.91 -24.82 8.14
CA THR A 150 12.15 -24.92 7.38
C THR A 150 13.35 -25.10 8.32
N ALA A 151 13.47 -24.29 9.36
CA ALA A 151 14.55 -24.39 10.34
C ALA A 151 14.50 -25.70 11.14
N LEU A 152 13.30 -26.13 11.52
CA LEU A 152 13.11 -27.40 12.23
C LEU A 152 13.54 -28.62 11.37
N ARG A 153 13.11 -28.65 10.11
CA ARG A 153 13.54 -29.72 9.16
C ARG A 153 15.05 -29.72 8.99
N TYR A 154 15.65 -28.57 8.69
CA TYR A 154 17.10 -28.45 8.55
C TYR A 154 17.85 -28.92 9.80
N SER A 155 17.37 -28.60 11.00
CA SER A 155 18.00 -29.01 12.26
C SER A 155 18.01 -30.53 12.49
N LYS A 156 17.06 -31.25 11.87
CA LYS A 156 16.98 -32.72 11.91
C LYS A 156 17.90 -33.39 10.88
N GLU A 157 18.19 -32.73 9.79
CA GLU A 157 18.97 -33.24 8.67
C GLU A 157 20.45 -32.88 8.77
N ARG A 158 20.78 -31.66 9.24
CA ARG A 158 22.15 -31.19 9.34
C ARG A 158 22.93 -31.94 10.43
N ILE A 159 23.98 -32.65 10.02
CA ILE A 159 24.87 -33.38 10.95
C ILE A 159 26.07 -32.51 11.32
N GLN A 160 26.33 -32.40 12.61
CA GLN A 160 27.58 -31.91 13.20
C GLN A 160 27.92 -32.72 14.45
N PHE A 161 29.20 -33.01 14.68
CA PHE A 161 29.64 -33.88 15.77
C PHE A 161 28.91 -35.25 15.76
N ASP A 162 28.80 -35.84 14.56
CA ASP A 162 28.18 -37.15 14.26
C ASP A 162 26.71 -37.31 14.65
N ARG A 163 25.98 -36.20 14.84
CA ARG A 163 24.54 -36.21 15.13
C ARG A 163 23.82 -34.99 14.57
N PRO A 164 22.49 -35.07 14.38
CA PRO A 164 21.68 -33.91 13.97
C PRO A 164 21.83 -32.73 14.94
N ILE A 165 21.96 -31.52 14.41
CA ILE A 165 22.12 -30.31 15.25
C ILE A 165 20.90 -30.06 16.16
N GLY A 166 19.70 -30.50 15.77
CA GLY A 166 18.49 -30.48 16.60
C GLY A 166 18.58 -31.30 17.89
N GLY A 167 19.58 -32.20 17.99
CA GLY A 167 19.87 -32.98 19.20
C GLY A 167 20.64 -32.22 20.30
N PHE A 168 21.10 -30.98 20.02
CA PHE A 168 21.78 -30.15 21.02
C PHE A 168 20.81 -29.32 21.86
N GLN A 169 21.02 -29.28 23.17
CA GLN A 169 20.11 -28.63 24.13
C GLN A 169 19.82 -27.16 23.81
N LEU A 170 20.79 -26.39 23.29
CA LEU A 170 20.56 -25.00 22.91
C LEU A 170 19.57 -24.87 21.74
N GLN A 171 19.62 -25.80 20.77
CA GLN A 171 18.64 -25.84 19.68
C GLN A 171 17.26 -26.22 20.21
N GLN A 172 17.17 -27.27 21.05
CA GLN A 172 15.92 -27.70 21.65
C GLN A 172 15.25 -26.58 22.45
N LYS A 173 16.02 -25.83 23.24
CA LYS A 173 15.54 -24.67 24.00
C LYS A 173 14.99 -23.56 23.09
N SER A 174 15.57 -23.37 21.91
CA SER A 174 15.10 -22.37 20.94
C SER A 174 13.74 -22.73 20.33
N TRP A 175 13.41 -24.02 20.23
CA TRP A 175 12.14 -24.52 19.71
C TRP A 175 10.97 -24.44 20.71
N LEU A 176 11.24 -24.24 22.00
CA LEU A 176 10.25 -24.19 23.07
C LEU A 176 9.80 -22.75 23.41
N LYS A 177 10.34 -21.74 22.76
CA LYS A 177 9.98 -20.33 22.95
C LYS A 177 9.09 -19.80 21.82
#